data_34c462cab9fdc9fe94b98cfb6a5fd2da
#
_entry.id   34c462cab9fdc9fe94b98cfb6a5fd2da
#
_cell.length_a   1.000
_cell.length_b   1.000
_cell.length_c   1.000
_cell.angle_alpha   90.00
_cell.angle_beta   90.00
_cell.angle_gamma   90.00
#
_symmetry.space_group_name_H-M   'P 1'
#
loop_
_entity.id
_entity.type
_entity.pdbx_description
1 polymer ?
#
loop_
_entity_poly.entity_id
_entity_poly.type
_entity_poly.pdbx_seq_one_letter_code
_entity_poly.pdbx_strand_id
1 'polypeptide(L)'
;MLKRFLFSVFLLSFLNGQEKLPDMSVKLISGKTTNLNEILKNGPLVIDFWATWCSPCKKLMKHLDKFHKHFSEYGLNVLAVSTDTPRSMGKVKSFIRSNKYDFLVGLDPNQQVMKKCKAEIMPTTIILDPG
;
A
#
# COMPACT_ATOMS: atom_id res chain seq x y z
N MET A 1 53.12 -7.56 3.89
CA MET A 1 52.12 -8.20 4.78
C MET A 1 51.03 -7.22 5.27
N LEU A 2 51.02 -5.98 4.91
CA LEU A 2 50.06 -4.97 5.39
C LEU A 2 48.90 -4.66 4.40
N LYS A 3 48.87 -5.27 3.22
CA LYS A 3 47.88 -5.00 2.16
C LYS A 3 46.63 -5.91 2.17
N ARG A 4 46.52 -6.84 3.08
CA ARG A 4 45.42 -7.80 3.13
C ARG A 4 44.29 -7.51 4.19
N PHE A 5 44.50 -6.45 4.99
CA PHE A 5 43.55 -6.16 6.11
C PHE A 5 42.59 -4.99 5.85
N LEU A 6 42.73 -4.30 4.73
CA LEU A 6 41.88 -3.10 4.40
C LEU A 6 40.67 -3.40 3.53
N PHE A 7 40.44 -4.66 3.12
CA PHE A 7 39.30 -5.01 2.25
C PHE A 7 38.10 -5.57 3.00
N SER A 8 38.22 -5.78 4.32
CA SER A 8 37.16 -6.44 5.11
C SER A 8 36.24 -5.49 5.88
N VAL A 9 36.51 -4.17 5.87
CA VAL A 9 35.71 -3.20 6.66
C VAL A 9 34.69 -2.43 5.81
N PHE A 10 34.71 -2.57 4.48
CA PHE A 10 33.84 -1.78 3.59
C PHE A 10 32.48 -2.46 3.25
N LEU A 11 32.24 -3.68 3.75
CA LEU A 11 31.04 -4.46 3.39
C LEU A 11 29.93 -4.44 4.44
N LEU A 12 30.04 -3.64 5.49
CA LEU A 12 29.06 -3.64 6.61
C LEU A 12 28.21 -2.37 6.71
N SER A 13 28.25 -1.46 5.73
CA SER A 13 27.54 -0.18 5.81
C SER A 13 26.26 -0.09 4.96
N PHE A 14 25.77 -1.18 4.38
CA PHE A 14 24.57 -1.16 3.52
C PHE A 14 23.31 -1.81 4.12
N LEU A 15 23.24 -2.03 5.41
CA LEU A 15 22.14 -2.78 6.04
C LEU A 15 21.28 -1.98 7.03
N ASN A 16 21.07 -0.66 6.81
CA ASN A 16 20.13 0.07 7.67
C ASN A 16 19.38 1.17 6.93
N GLY A 17 18.69 0.82 5.85
CA GLY A 17 17.80 1.69 5.11
C GLY A 17 16.36 1.20 5.10
N GLN A 18 15.85 0.63 6.19
CA GLN A 18 14.41 0.45 6.33
C GLN A 18 13.81 1.82 6.65
N GLU A 19 13.36 2.54 5.61
CA GLU A 19 12.50 3.70 5.83
C GLU A 19 11.24 3.21 6.55
N LYS A 20 11.13 3.59 7.81
CA LYS A 20 9.91 3.32 8.59
C LYS A 20 8.76 4.07 7.94
N LEU A 21 7.67 3.36 7.68
CA LEU A 21 6.43 3.98 7.22
C LEU A 21 6.02 5.08 8.22
N PRO A 22 5.77 6.32 7.76
CA PRO A 22 5.26 7.35 8.64
C PRO A 22 3.98 6.89 9.32
N ASP A 23 3.79 7.27 10.59
CA ASP A 23 2.54 6.99 11.28
C ASP A 23 1.39 7.73 10.60
N MET A 24 0.47 6.99 10.02
CA MET A 24 -0.66 7.56 9.30
C MET A 24 -1.91 6.68 9.38
N SER A 25 -3.03 7.36 9.45
CA SER A 25 -4.34 6.74 9.44
C SER A 25 -5.05 6.98 8.11
N VAL A 26 -5.89 6.04 7.73
CA VAL A 26 -6.73 6.14 6.54
C VAL A 26 -8.17 5.78 6.89
N LYS A 27 -9.11 6.56 6.36
CA LYS A 27 -10.54 6.26 6.47
C LYS A 27 -10.90 5.20 5.43
N LEU A 28 -11.52 4.12 5.87
CA LEU A 28 -12.01 3.06 4.98
C LEU A 28 -13.40 3.39 4.42
N ILE A 29 -13.74 2.76 3.29
CA ILE A 29 -15.09 2.89 2.70
C ILE A 29 -16.20 2.37 3.62
N SER A 30 -15.86 1.51 4.59
CA SER A 30 -16.75 1.05 5.65
C SER A 30 -17.13 2.14 6.66
N GLY A 31 -16.43 3.30 6.63
CA GLY A 31 -16.56 4.37 7.59
C GLY A 31 -15.61 4.29 8.79
N LYS A 32 -14.95 3.15 9.00
CA LYS A 32 -13.93 2.98 10.04
C LYS A 32 -12.64 3.68 9.64
N THR A 33 -11.87 4.12 10.64
CA THR A 33 -10.50 4.60 10.44
C THR A 33 -9.54 3.52 10.92
N THR A 34 -8.48 3.27 10.17
CA THR A 34 -7.40 2.35 10.53
C THR A 34 -6.06 3.03 10.41
N ASN A 35 -5.07 2.55 11.16
CA ASN A 35 -3.69 2.99 11.08
C ASN A 35 -2.90 1.99 10.23
N LEU A 36 -2.03 2.46 9.34
CA LEU A 36 -1.26 1.58 8.46
C LEU A 36 -0.30 0.68 9.25
N ASN A 37 0.29 1.20 10.34
CA ASN A 37 1.16 0.40 11.20
C ASN A 37 0.39 -0.72 11.91
N GLU A 38 -0.89 -0.50 12.25
CA GLU A 38 -1.74 -1.54 12.84
C GLU A 38 -2.03 -2.67 11.85
N ILE A 39 -2.28 -2.33 10.58
CA ILE A 39 -2.44 -3.35 9.53
C ILE A 39 -1.14 -4.15 9.38
N LEU A 40 0.00 -3.44 9.32
CA LEU A 40 1.33 -4.04 9.10
C LEU A 40 1.74 -4.99 10.24
N LYS A 41 1.29 -4.76 11.49
CA LYS A 41 1.51 -5.69 12.61
C LYS A 41 0.91 -7.08 12.37
N ASN A 42 -0.13 -7.17 11.55
CA ASN A 42 -0.82 -8.43 11.24
C ASN A 42 -0.19 -9.19 10.07
N GLY A 43 0.83 -8.65 9.43
CA GLY A 43 1.53 -9.27 8.31
C GLY A 43 1.92 -8.27 7.22
N PRO A 44 2.53 -8.74 6.14
CA PRO A 44 2.92 -7.89 5.01
C PRO A 44 1.73 -7.10 4.47
N LEU A 45 1.99 -5.86 4.05
CA LEU A 45 0.98 -4.95 3.55
C LEU A 45 1.33 -4.47 2.14
N VAL A 46 0.41 -4.69 1.21
CA VAL A 46 0.44 -4.12 -0.14
C VAL A 46 -0.49 -2.91 -0.16
N ILE A 47 0.04 -1.73 -0.43
CA ILE A 47 -0.74 -0.50 -0.62
C ILE A 47 -0.74 -0.17 -2.10
N ASP A 48 -1.92 0.04 -2.67
CA ASP A 48 -2.09 0.46 -4.07
C ASP A 48 -2.90 1.75 -4.15
N PHE A 49 -2.35 2.77 -4.82
CA PHE A 49 -3.05 4.05 -5.04
C PHE A 49 -3.77 4.01 -6.39
N TRP A 50 -5.06 4.33 -6.37
CA TRP A 50 -5.93 4.25 -7.53
C TRP A 50 -7.03 5.32 -7.53
N ALA A 51 -7.75 5.42 -8.65
CA ALA A 51 -8.97 6.21 -8.75
C ALA A 51 -9.94 5.58 -9.76
N THR A 52 -11.22 5.87 -9.64
CA THR A 52 -12.26 5.32 -10.53
C THR A 52 -12.08 5.74 -11.98
N TRP A 53 -11.44 6.86 -12.24
CA TRP A 53 -11.10 7.38 -13.57
C TRP A 53 -9.77 6.85 -14.13
N CYS A 54 -8.99 6.12 -13.33
CA CYS A 54 -7.70 5.56 -13.72
C CYS A 54 -7.87 4.15 -14.31
N SER A 55 -7.89 4.04 -15.63
CA SER A 55 -8.07 2.75 -16.32
C SER A 55 -6.97 1.73 -16.03
N PRO A 56 -5.66 2.07 -16.05
CA PRO A 56 -4.60 1.14 -15.67
C PRO A 56 -4.72 0.65 -14.23
N CYS A 57 -5.13 1.53 -13.30
CA CYS A 57 -5.36 1.17 -11.89
C CYS A 57 -6.44 0.09 -11.76
N LYS A 58 -7.55 0.24 -12.48
CA LYS A 58 -8.66 -0.74 -12.46
C LYS A 58 -8.23 -2.11 -13.01
N LYS A 59 -7.34 -2.15 -13.98
CA LYS A 59 -6.74 -3.40 -14.48
C LYS A 59 -5.87 -4.05 -13.41
N LEU A 60 -5.03 -3.27 -12.74
CA LEU A 60 -4.16 -3.76 -11.66
C LEU A 60 -4.98 -4.31 -10.49
N MET A 61 -6.09 -3.67 -10.12
CA MET A 61 -6.95 -4.13 -9.01
C MET A 61 -7.49 -5.55 -9.22
N LYS A 62 -7.70 -5.99 -10.46
CA LYS A 62 -8.08 -7.38 -10.76
C LYS A 62 -6.97 -8.37 -10.40
N HIS A 63 -5.72 -7.98 -10.57
CA HIS A 63 -4.56 -8.79 -10.16
C HIS A 63 -4.38 -8.77 -8.64
N LEU A 64 -4.57 -7.61 -8.02
CA LEU A 64 -4.54 -7.48 -6.57
C LEU A 64 -5.62 -8.32 -5.88
N ASP A 65 -6.81 -8.41 -6.45
CA ASP A 65 -7.89 -9.26 -5.94
C ASP A 65 -7.50 -10.74 -5.95
N LYS A 66 -6.94 -11.22 -7.05
CA LYS A 66 -6.44 -12.59 -7.15
C LYS A 66 -5.32 -12.85 -6.14
N PHE A 67 -4.41 -11.91 -6.01
CA PHE A 67 -3.29 -11.97 -5.08
C PHE A 67 -3.79 -11.98 -3.63
N HIS A 68 -4.72 -11.11 -3.28
CA HIS A 68 -5.36 -11.07 -1.98
C HIS A 68 -6.04 -12.41 -1.64
N LYS A 69 -6.88 -12.92 -2.53
CA LYS A 69 -7.59 -14.20 -2.34
C LYS A 69 -6.66 -15.38 -2.15
N HIS A 70 -5.47 -15.35 -2.77
CA HIS A 70 -4.50 -16.43 -2.66
C HIS A 70 -3.64 -16.33 -1.39
N PHE A 71 -3.28 -15.13 -0.95
CA PHE A 71 -2.29 -14.94 0.11
C PHE A 71 -2.85 -14.39 1.43
N SER A 72 -4.13 -13.99 1.49
CA SER A 72 -4.70 -13.43 2.72
C SER A 72 -4.70 -14.40 3.89
N GLU A 73 -4.91 -15.69 3.64
CA GLU A 73 -4.83 -16.73 4.67
C GLU A 73 -3.40 -16.96 5.21
N TYR A 74 -2.37 -16.50 4.47
CA TYR A 74 -0.98 -16.48 4.91
C TYR A 74 -0.59 -15.16 5.59
N GLY A 75 -1.55 -14.29 5.91
CA GLY A 75 -1.35 -13.05 6.63
C GLY A 75 -1.08 -11.82 5.76
N LEU A 76 -1.11 -11.96 4.42
CA LEU A 76 -0.95 -10.80 3.54
C LEU A 76 -2.19 -9.89 3.61
N ASN A 77 -1.94 -8.59 3.76
CA ASN A 77 -2.96 -7.56 3.72
C ASN A 77 -2.84 -6.74 2.43
N VAL A 78 -3.98 -6.40 1.84
CA VAL A 78 -4.06 -5.47 0.68
C VAL A 78 -4.92 -4.28 1.08
N LEU A 79 -4.41 -3.08 0.84
CA LEU A 79 -5.11 -1.81 1.04
C LEU A 79 -5.07 -1.01 -0.26
N ALA A 80 -6.19 -0.92 -0.94
CA ALA A 80 -6.34 -0.06 -2.11
C ALA A 80 -6.83 1.34 -1.67
N VAL A 81 -6.00 2.37 -1.85
CA VAL A 81 -6.28 3.73 -1.41
C VAL A 81 -6.77 4.56 -2.60
N SER A 82 -8.04 4.95 -2.58
CA SER A 82 -8.64 5.79 -3.61
C SER A 82 -8.33 7.26 -3.39
N THR A 83 -7.88 7.93 -4.44
CA THR A 83 -7.69 9.39 -4.48
C THR A 83 -8.88 10.12 -5.09
N ASP A 84 -10.00 9.44 -5.30
CA ASP A 84 -11.23 10.06 -5.77
C ASP A 84 -11.69 11.18 -4.83
N THR A 85 -12.18 12.27 -5.41
CA THR A 85 -12.74 13.38 -4.65
C THR A 85 -14.04 12.98 -3.95
N PRO A 86 -14.52 13.75 -2.95
CA PRO A 86 -15.78 13.47 -2.28
C PRO A 86 -16.98 13.32 -3.24
N ARG A 87 -16.98 14.05 -4.37
CA ARG A 87 -18.03 13.94 -5.41
C ARG A 87 -18.06 12.59 -6.11
N SER A 88 -16.94 11.89 -6.17
CA SER A 88 -16.79 10.59 -6.84
C SER A 88 -16.92 9.40 -5.89
N MET A 89 -17.12 9.64 -4.60
CA MET A 89 -17.14 8.61 -3.57
C MET A 89 -18.19 7.50 -3.81
N GLY A 90 -19.35 7.87 -4.36
CA GLY A 90 -20.37 6.89 -4.75
C GLY A 90 -19.87 5.92 -5.82
N LYS A 91 -19.04 6.42 -6.76
CA LYS A 91 -18.43 5.59 -7.81
C LYS A 91 -17.42 4.59 -7.24
N VAL A 92 -16.64 4.99 -6.22
CA VAL A 92 -15.71 4.10 -5.52
C VAL A 92 -16.46 2.91 -4.92
N LYS A 93 -17.49 3.18 -4.11
CA LYS A 93 -18.31 2.14 -3.47
C LYS A 93 -18.96 1.21 -4.49
N SER A 94 -19.55 1.79 -5.55
CA SER A 94 -20.19 1.02 -6.63
C SER A 94 -19.20 0.12 -7.36
N PHE A 95 -18.01 0.63 -7.67
CA PHE A 95 -16.95 -0.13 -8.36
C PHE A 95 -16.47 -1.32 -7.52
N ILE A 96 -16.17 -1.10 -6.24
CA ILE A 96 -15.73 -2.16 -5.32
C ILE A 96 -16.81 -3.25 -5.19
N ARG A 97 -18.06 -2.84 -5.00
CA ARG A 97 -19.21 -3.77 -4.86
C ARG A 97 -19.46 -4.59 -6.13
N SER A 98 -19.45 -3.93 -7.29
CA SER A 98 -19.69 -4.58 -8.58
C SER A 98 -18.63 -5.63 -8.94
N ASN A 99 -17.38 -5.40 -8.53
CA ASN A 99 -16.30 -6.34 -8.76
C ASN A 99 -16.15 -7.36 -7.62
N LYS A 100 -16.93 -7.25 -6.54
CA LYS A 100 -16.88 -8.13 -5.36
C LYS A 100 -15.49 -8.19 -4.73
N TYR A 101 -14.80 -7.05 -4.70
CA TYR A 101 -13.51 -6.94 -4.02
C TYR A 101 -13.73 -6.91 -2.50
N ASP A 102 -12.96 -7.70 -1.76
CA ASP A 102 -13.06 -7.88 -0.30
C ASP A 102 -11.81 -7.42 0.47
N PHE A 103 -10.76 -6.96 -0.23
CA PHE A 103 -9.62 -6.33 0.42
C PHE A 103 -10.00 -4.95 0.98
N LEU A 104 -9.12 -4.41 1.84
CA LEU A 104 -9.33 -3.09 2.45
C LEU A 104 -9.30 -1.98 1.38
N VAL A 105 -10.24 -1.05 1.46
CA VAL A 105 -10.30 0.12 0.58
C VAL A 105 -10.31 1.38 1.42
N GLY A 106 -9.25 2.17 1.27
CA GLY A 106 -9.05 3.46 1.91
C GLY A 106 -9.48 4.62 1.02
N LEU A 107 -9.71 5.77 1.65
CA LEU A 107 -10.13 7.02 1.02
C LEU A 107 -9.10 8.10 1.34
N ASP A 108 -8.53 8.71 0.31
CA ASP A 108 -7.51 9.75 0.41
C ASP A 108 -7.81 10.92 -0.56
N PRO A 109 -8.97 11.60 -0.40
CA PRO A 109 -9.45 12.60 -1.35
C PRO A 109 -8.51 13.81 -1.49
N ASN A 110 -7.69 14.08 -0.50
CA ASN A 110 -6.70 15.15 -0.49
C ASN A 110 -5.27 14.67 -0.80
N GLN A 111 -5.11 13.39 -1.16
CA GLN A 111 -3.81 12.76 -1.48
C GLN A 111 -2.76 12.89 -0.35
N GLN A 112 -3.19 12.94 0.91
CA GLN A 112 -2.29 13.08 2.06
C GLN A 112 -1.51 11.79 2.32
N VAL A 113 -2.19 10.65 2.26
CA VAL A 113 -1.58 9.33 2.42
C VAL A 113 -0.63 9.06 1.25
N MET A 114 -1.07 9.33 0.02
CA MET A 114 -0.27 9.18 -1.19
C MET A 114 1.03 9.98 -1.11
N LYS A 115 0.96 11.27 -0.72
CA LYS A 115 2.14 12.15 -0.56
C LYS A 115 3.08 11.65 0.55
N LYS A 116 2.56 11.25 1.69
CA LYS A 116 3.36 10.70 2.79
C LYS A 116 4.07 9.41 2.39
N CYS A 117 3.49 8.63 1.51
CA CYS A 117 4.09 7.43 0.92
C CYS A 117 5.05 7.75 -0.24
N LYS A 118 5.32 9.03 -0.53
CA LYS A 118 6.17 9.48 -1.66
C LYS A 118 5.69 8.94 -3.02
N ALA A 119 4.41 8.65 -3.15
CA ALA A 119 3.80 8.27 -4.41
C ALA A 119 3.33 9.53 -5.16
N GLU A 120 3.71 9.67 -6.44
CA GLU A 120 3.43 10.86 -7.24
C GLU A 120 2.50 10.59 -8.40
N ILE A 121 2.46 9.34 -8.87
CA ILE A 121 1.66 8.91 -10.03
C ILE A 121 0.80 7.69 -9.68
N MET A 122 -0.20 7.41 -10.48
CA MET A 122 -1.05 6.22 -10.38
C MET A 122 -1.02 5.40 -11.68
N PRO A 123 -1.02 4.06 -11.57
CA PRO A 123 -0.96 3.31 -10.33
C PRO A 123 0.43 3.36 -9.67
N THR A 124 0.47 3.38 -8.36
CA THR A 124 1.70 3.13 -7.56
C THR A 124 1.37 2.10 -6.51
N THR A 125 2.16 1.04 -6.48
CA THR A 125 2.03 -0.04 -5.50
C THR A 125 3.26 -0.07 -4.59
N ILE A 126 3.04 -0.13 -3.29
CA ILE A 126 4.08 -0.20 -2.26
C ILE A 126 3.89 -1.49 -1.50
N ILE A 127 4.97 -2.21 -1.27
CA ILE A 127 4.99 -3.45 -0.48
C ILE A 127 5.79 -3.19 0.79
N LEU A 128 5.18 -3.47 1.93
CA LEU A 128 5.76 -3.29 3.25
C LEU A 128 5.84 -4.63 3.96
N ASP A 129 6.98 -4.88 4.56
CA ASP A 129 7.21 -6.05 5.41
C ASP A 129 7.17 -5.59 6.88
N PRO A 130 6.53 -6.34 7.79
CA PRO A 130 6.53 -6.01 9.22
C PRO A 130 7.92 -6.08 9.89
N GLY A 131 8.91 -6.67 9.21
CA GLY A 131 10.28 -6.81 9.73
C GLY A 131 10.57 -8.15 10.36
#